data_7033ea0bb1afef449bb054c382dfb8f4
#
_entry.id   7033ea0bb1afef449bb054c382dfb8f4
#
_cell.length_a   1.000
_cell.length_b   1.000
_cell.length_c   1.000
_cell.angle_alpha   90.00
_cell.angle_beta   90.00
_cell.angle_gamma   90.00
#
_symmetry.space_group_name_H-M   'P 1'
#
loop_
_entity.id
_entity.type
_entity.pdbx_description
1 polymer ?
#
loop_
_entity_poly.entity_id
_entity_poly.type
_entity_poly.pdbx_seq_one_letter_code
_entity_poly.pdbx_strand_id
1 'polypeptide(L)'
;MEDKMLYKDPSQPVDVRVEDLLSRMTLEEKAAQLCGDLAASFIVDGKLSHEALKEKFKDGHGRITQYSLVGLVSPKQIAEITNELQDFFVNETRLGIPVALQSENLCGYPGAGGTLFPAQINVGSTWEPELAEEMSSIIGQESRAVGITSAMSPVIDVSRDPRWGRTYETYGEDQYLISQMGIHYVRGMQNQGVSCIAKHFLGYAETQAGLNTATTRLNDRELYEVFATPFEAADKEAGLDAMMANYAEIDGLPVIDNKKIARDLLRDTMGFEGMLTSDGAAVLKTYNYFKVANSYMEAGLLAKKAGCDTEIPVGASYRNLPNYVRSGELDEKLIDESVRRILTIKFKRGL
;
A
#
# COMPACT_ATOMS: atom_id res chain seq x y z
N MET A 1 -25.54 -29.49 8.20
CA MET A 1 -24.24 -29.15 8.81
C MET A 1 -24.14 -27.64 8.74
N GLU A 2 -23.98 -26.97 9.87
CA GLU A 2 -23.71 -25.53 9.86
C GLU A 2 -22.45 -25.26 9.04
N ASP A 3 -22.54 -24.34 8.12
CA ASP A 3 -21.40 -23.90 7.27
C ASP A 3 -20.37 -23.20 8.18
N LYS A 4 -19.38 -23.96 8.67
CA LYS A 4 -18.37 -23.44 9.60
C LYS A 4 -17.51 -22.41 8.89
N MET A 5 -17.58 -21.16 9.34
CA MET A 5 -16.76 -20.05 8.84
C MET A 5 -15.31 -20.20 9.31
N LEU A 6 -14.47 -20.93 8.52
CA LEU A 6 -13.08 -21.18 8.89
C LEU A 6 -12.25 -19.91 8.98
N TYR A 7 -12.59 -18.89 8.20
CA TYR A 7 -11.87 -17.60 8.23
C TYR A 7 -11.97 -16.88 9.58
N LYS A 8 -13.02 -17.16 10.38
CA LYS A 8 -13.19 -16.60 11.74
C LYS A 8 -12.47 -17.37 12.83
N ASP A 9 -11.95 -18.55 12.52
CA ASP A 9 -11.25 -19.41 13.48
C ASP A 9 -9.73 -19.11 13.47
N PRO A 10 -9.18 -18.40 14.50
CA PRO A 10 -7.76 -18.01 14.51
C PRO A 10 -6.80 -19.21 14.66
N SER A 11 -7.30 -20.40 14.98
CA SER A 11 -6.49 -21.62 15.05
C SER A 11 -6.18 -22.22 13.67
N GLN A 12 -6.91 -21.78 12.62
CA GLN A 12 -6.66 -22.27 11.27
C GLN A 12 -5.45 -21.55 10.64
N PRO A 13 -4.71 -22.23 9.76
CA PRO A 13 -3.65 -21.59 8.96
C PRO A 13 -4.18 -20.42 8.13
N VAL A 14 -3.32 -19.41 7.91
CA VAL A 14 -3.70 -18.17 7.20
C VAL A 14 -4.24 -18.45 5.79
N ASP A 15 -3.59 -19.36 5.05
CA ASP A 15 -4.01 -19.75 3.70
C ASP A 15 -5.40 -20.40 3.69
N VAL A 16 -5.71 -21.27 4.66
CA VAL A 16 -7.05 -21.86 4.82
C VAL A 16 -8.10 -20.78 5.10
N ARG A 17 -7.78 -19.82 5.97
CA ARG A 17 -8.68 -18.70 6.29
C ARG A 17 -8.92 -17.81 5.07
N VAL A 18 -7.88 -17.53 4.30
CA VAL A 18 -7.95 -16.72 3.08
C VAL A 18 -8.85 -17.38 2.04
N GLU A 19 -8.64 -18.67 1.73
CA GLU A 19 -9.44 -19.36 0.71
C GLU A 19 -10.91 -19.53 1.13
N ASP A 20 -11.17 -19.82 2.41
CA ASP A 20 -12.55 -19.89 2.92
C ASP A 20 -13.25 -18.52 2.78
N LEU A 21 -12.60 -17.42 3.17
CA LEU A 21 -13.17 -16.08 3.05
C LEU A 21 -13.38 -15.68 1.58
N LEU A 22 -12.37 -15.88 0.74
CA LEU A 22 -12.42 -15.56 -0.69
C LEU A 22 -13.59 -16.27 -1.40
N SER A 23 -13.81 -17.56 -1.08
CA SER A 23 -14.89 -18.35 -1.65
C SER A 23 -16.30 -17.85 -1.30
N ARG A 24 -16.43 -17.06 -0.24
CA ARG A 24 -17.70 -16.48 0.25
C ARG A 24 -17.99 -15.09 -0.29
N MET A 25 -16.97 -14.43 -0.87
CA MET A 25 -17.07 -13.04 -1.34
C MET A 25 -17.83 -12.94 -2.66
N THR A 26 -18.71 -11.94 -2.75
CA THR A 26 -19.26 -11.50 -4.03
C THR A 26 -18.19 -10.75 -4.83
N LEU A 27 -18.40 -10.57 -6.12
CA LEU A 27 -17.48 -9.82 -6.98
C LEU A 27 -17.35 -8.35 -6.53
N GLU A 28 -18.42 -7.74 -6.03
CA GLU A 28 -18.44 -6.40 -5.46
C GLU A 28 -17.59 -6.31 -4.19
N GLU A 29 -17.73 -7.27 -3.28
CA GLU A 29 -16.93 -7.35 -2.06
C GLU A 29 -15.44 -7.57 -2.36
N LYS A 30 -15.13 -8.40 -3.36
CA LYS A 30 -13.75 -8.57 -3.86
C LYS A 30 -13.19 -7.23 -4.37
N ALA A 31 -13.92 -6.55 -5.25
CA ALA A 31 -13.50 -5.26 -5.79
C ALA A 31 -13.35 -4.19 -4.69
N ALA A 32 -14.21 -4.19 -3.68
CA ALA A 32 -14.13 -3.27 -2.55
C ALA A 32 -12.83 -3.45 -1.75
N GLN A 33 -12.29 -4.67 -1.61
CA GLN A 33 -10.99 -4.89 -0.95
C GLN A 33 -9.82 -4.27 -1.72
N LEU A 34 -9.95 -4.06 -3.03
CA LEU A 34 -8.91 -3.46 -3.87
C LEU A 34 -8.89 -1.92 -3.80
N CYS A 35 -9.85 -1.32 -3.10
CA CYS A 35 -10.05 0.12 -3.06
C CYS A 35 -9.47 0.76 -1.79
N GLY A 36 -8.84 1.93 -1.99
CA GLY A 36 -8.55 2.88 -0.92
C GLY A 36 -9.60 3.97 -0.80
N ASP A 37 -9.61 4.70 0.32
CA ASP A 37 -10.37 5.92 0.50
C ASP A 37 -9.69 6.88 1.49
N LEU A 38 -10.11 8.15 1.49
CA LEU A 38 -9.63 9.17 2.40
C LEU A 38 -10.52 9.25 3.64
N ALA A 39 -9.92 9.33 4.82
CA ALA A 39 -10.63 9.53 6.08
C ALA A 39 -11.53 10.79 6.05
N ALA A 40 -11.10 11.84 5.35
CA ALA A 40 -11.87 13.07 5.18
C ALA A 40 -13.23 12.90 4.44
N SER A 41 -13.45 11.77 3.78
CA SER A 41 -14.71 11.53 3.06
C SER A 41 -15.88 11.12 3.97
N PHE A 42 -15.61 10.79 5.24
CA PHE A 42 -16.62 10.36 6.22
C PHE A 42 -16.32 10.80 7.66
N ILE A 43 -15.20 11.48 7.91
CA ILE A 43 -14.92 12.15 9.19
C ILE A 43 -15.17 13.64 9.00
N VAL A 44 -16.19 14.16 9.70
CA VAL A 44 -16.58 15.57 9.68
C VAL A 44 -16.54 16.09 11.12
N ASP A 45 -15.84 17.21 11.34
CA ASP A 45 -15.67 17.82 12.66
C ASP A 45 -15.21 16.83 13.74
N GLY A 46 -14.29 15.92 13.37
CA GLY A 46 -13.72 14.91 14.26
C GLY A 46 -14.69 13.79 14.67
N LYS A 47 -15.77 13.57 13.93
CA LYS A 47 -16.77 12.51 14.18
C LYS A 47 -17.02 11.68 12.91
N LEU A 48 -17.32 10.40 13.09
CA LEU A 48 -17.74 9.54 11.99
C LEU A 48 -19.16 9.85 11.55
N SER A 49 -19.38 9.87 10.24
CA SER A 49 -20.71 9.91 9.64
C SER A 49 -21.16 8.48 9.33
N HIS A 50 -21.94 7.86 10.21
CA HIS A 50 -22.47 6.50 10.00
C HIS A 50 -23.32 6.37 8.74
N GLU A 51 -24.04 7.43 8.36
CA GLU A 51 -24.81 7.44 7.11
C GLU A 51 -23.87 7.32 5.90
N ALA A 52 -22.79 8.11 5.86
CA ALA A 52 -21.79 8.03 4.80
C ALA A 52 -21.08 6.67 4.76
N LEU A 53 -20.79 6.06 5.93
CA LEU A 53 -20.20 4.73 6.00
C LEU A 53 -21.12 3.68 5.39
N LYS A 54 -22.40 3.65 5.75
CA LYS A 54 -23.40 2.67 5.24
C LYS A 54 -23.62 2.80 3.74
N GLU A 55 -23.68 4.02 3.23
CA GLU A 55 -23.85 4.27 1.80
C GLU A 55 -22.61 3.82 1.02
N LYS A 56 -21.41 4.19 1.49
CA LYS A 56 -20.16 4.05 0.74
C LYS A 56 -19.54 2.66 0.86
N PHE A 57 -19.65 2.02 2.01
CA PHE A 57 -18.90 0.81 2.36
C PHE A 57 -19.79 -0.42 2.63
N LYS A 58 -20.98 -0.47 2.06
CA LYS A 58 -21.92 -1.61 2.21
C LYS A 58 -21.31 -2.98 1.81
N ASP A 59 -20.37 -2.98 0.86
CA ASP A 59 -19.66 -4.16 0.37
C ASP A 59 -18.30 -4.37 1.07
N GLY A 60 -18.08 -3.71 2.21
CA GLY A 60 -16.78 -3.66 2.87
C GLY A 60 -15.80 -2.71 2.19
N HIS A 61 -14.53 -2.74 2.60
CA HIS A 61 -13.48 -1.88 2.03
C HIS A 61 -12.07 -2.39 2.30
N GLY A 62 -11.12 -2.04 1.41
CA GLY A 62 -9.74 -2.46 1.51
C GLY A 62 -8.95 -1.69 2.56
N ARG A 63 -8.87 -0.36 2.40
CA ARG A 63 -8.02 0.52 3.23
C ARG A 63 -8.51 1.95 3.29
N ILE A 64 -8.16 2.63 4.37
CA ILE A 64 -8.47 4.05 4.59
C ILE A 64 -7.20 4.77 5.02
N THR A 65 -6.96 5.97 4.48
CA THR A 65 -5.72 6.71 4.68
C THR A 65 -5.96 8.17 5.08
N GLN A 66 -4.89 8.86 5.48
CA GLN A 66 -4.85 10.30 5.73
C GLN A 66 -5.62 10.77 6.98
N TYR A 67 -5.54 10.00 8.08
CA TYR A 67 -6.16 10.35 9.36
C TYR A 67 -5.59 11.63 9.98
N SER A 68 -4.31 11.92 9.73
CA SER A 68 -3.65 13.14 10.21
C SER A 68 -4.23 14.43 9.63
N LEU A 69 -4.96 14.35 8.51
CA LEU A 69 -5.52 15.51 7.81
C LEU A 69 -6.96 15.86 8.20
N VAL A 70 -7.58 15.11 9.13
CA VAL A 70 -9.00 15.30 9.49
C VAL A 70 -9.22 16.02 10.83
N GLY A 71 -8.23 16.77 11.31
CA GLY A 71 -8.37 17.65 12.48
C GLY A 71 -8.45 16.91 13.82
N LEU A 72 -8.03 15.65 13.90
CA LEU A 72 -7.94 14.90 15.14
C LEU A 72 -6.73 15.39 15.95
N VAL A 73 -6.99 15.85 17.19
CA VAL A 73 -6.01 16.61 17.97
C VAL A 73 -5.33 15.82 19.11
N SER A 74 -5.70 14.56 19.30
CA SER A 74 -5.07 13.73 20.34
C SER A 74 -5.02 12.25 19.93
N PRO A 75 -4.02 11.48 20.43
CA PRO A 75 -3.94 10.04 20.18
C PRO A 75 -5.19 9.29 20.66
N LYS A 76 -5.77 9.69 21.78
CA LYS A 76 -7.00 9.11 22.30
C LYS A 76 -8.17 9.27 21.32
N GLN A 77 -8.37 10.48 20.78
CA GLN A 77 -9.43 10.75 19.81
C GLN A 77 -9.23 9.92 18.53
N ILE A 78 -7.98 9.78 18.05
CA ILE A 78 -7.67 8.96 16.89
C ILE A 78 -8.01 7.50 17.16
N ALA A 79 -7.61 6.96 18.32
CA ALA A 79 -7.91 5.57 18.71
C ALA A 79 -9.43 5.32 18.85
N GLU A 80 -10.19 6.25 19.40
CA GLU A 80 -11.64 6.16 19.50
C GLU A 80 -12.29 6.09 18.12
N ILE A 81 -11.90 6.97 17.19
CA ILE A 81 -12.41 7.00 15.82
C ILE A 81 -12.03 5.74 15.04
N THR A 82 -10.79 5.28 15.17
CA THR A 82 -10.34 4.06 14.46
C THR A 82 -11.03 2.81 14.99
N ASN A 83 -11.30 2.73 16.31
CA ASN A 83 -12.08 1.63 16.90
C ASN A 83 -13.54 1.66 16.43
N GLU A 84 -14.19 2.82 16.44
CA GLU A 84 -15.56 2.97 15.96
C GLU A 84 -15.69 2.60 14.47
N LEU A 85 -14.67 2.96 13.68
CA LEU A 85 -14.60 2.59 12.26
C LEU A 85 -14.43 1.07 12.06
N GLN A 86 -13.57 0.43 12.85
CA GLN A 86 -13.41 -1.04 12.80
C GLN A 86 -14.69 -1.75 13.25
N ASP A 87 -15.37 -1.23 14.28
CA ASP A 87 -16.66 -1.74 14.75
C ASP A 87 -17.69 -1.76 13.62
N PHE A 88 -17.77 -0.70 12.82
CA PHE A 88 -18.64 -0.66 11.65
C PHE A 88 -18.29 -1.79 10.66
N PHE A 89 -17.01 -1.93 10.26
CA PHE A 89 -16.62 -2.94 9.29
C PHE A 89 -16.86 -4.38 9.80
N VAL A 90 -16.57 -4.64 11.06
CA VAL A 90 -16.71 -5.98 11.67
C VAL A 90 -18.16 -6.35 11.91
N ASN A 91 -18.99 -5.41 12.38
CA ASN A 91 -20.32 -5.71 12.88
C ASN A 91 -21.45 -5.30 11.93
N GLU A 92 -21.24 -4.36 11.01
CA GLU A 92 -22.29 -3.86 10.12
C GLU A 92 -22.09 -4.24 8.65
N THR A 93 -20.97 -4.93 8.27
CA THR A 93 -20.79 -5.50 6.93
C THR A 93 -21.02 -7.01 6.92
N ARG A 94 -21.41 -7.57 5.78
CA ARG A 94 -21.84 -8.97 5.66
C ARG A 94 -20.78 -10.00 6.11
N LEU A 95 -19.53 -9.78 5.75
CA LEU A 95 -18.43 -10.71 6.06
C LEU A 95 -17.61 -10.30 7.28
N GLY A 96 -17.81 -9.10 7.79
CA GLY A 96 -17.10 -8.61 8.97
C GLY A 96 -15.59 -8.49 8.75
N ILE A 97 -15.14 -8.05 7.58
CA ILE A 97 -13.72 -7.92 7.24
C ILE A 97 -13.21 -6.56 7.75
N PRO A 98 -12.27 -6.52 8.70
CA PRO A 98 -11.67 -5.26 9.15
C PRO A 98 -11.01 -4.48 8.00
N VAL A 99 -11.02 -3.15 8.07
CA VAL A 99 -10.35 -2.29 7.09
C VAL A 99 -8.89 -2.05 7.50
N ALA A 100 -7.96 -2.00 6.53
CA ALA A 100 -6.59 -1.58 6.83
C ALA A 100 -6.53 -0.05 7.03
N LEU A 101 -6.04 0.39 8.17
CA LEU A 101 -5.88 1.80 8.52
C LEU A 101 -4.43 2.21 8.22
N GLN A 102 -4.26 3.18 7.33
CA GLN A 102 -3.00 3.47 6.67
C GLN A 102 -2.49 4.88 6.96
N SER A 103 -1.18 5.03 7.17
CA SER A 103 -0.50 6.31 7.42
C SER A 103 0.88 6.34 6.75
N GLU A 104 1.51 7.53 6.63
CA GLU A 104 2.83 7.69 5.99
C GLU A 104 3.96 7.05 6.77
N ASN A 105 4.16 7.44 8.00
CA ASN A 105 5.11 6.86 8.96
C ASN A 105 6.62 6.96 8.61
N LEU A 106 7.01 7.83 7.69
CA LEU A 106 8.41 7.95 7.27
C LEU A 106 9.37 8.34 8.41
N CYS A 107 9.02 9.43 9.10
CA CYS A 107 9.85 10.03 10.15
C CYS A 107 9.09 10.08 11.48
N GLY A 108 8.14 9.18 11.70
CA GLY A 108 7.24 9.13 12.85
C GLY A 108 5.81 8.92 12.43
N TYR A 109 4.93 8.58 13.38
CA TYR A 109 3.50 8.61 13.15
C TYR A 109 3.06 10.08 12.93
N PRO A 110 2.50 10.46 11.76
CA PRO A 110 2.25 11.86 11.41
C PRO A 110 0.94 12.38 11.99
N GLY A 111 0.61 12.00 13.21
CA GLY A 111 -0.58 12.44 13.94
C GLY A 111 -0.24 13.12 15.26
N ALA A 112 -1.24 13.70 15.89
CA ALA A 112 -1.08 14.36 17.19
C ALA A 112 -0.48 13.39 18.22
N GLY A 113 0.60 13.80 18.88
CA GLY A 113 1.29 13.04 19.91
C GLY A 113 2.33 12.03 19.40
N GLY A 114 2.50 11.89 18.09
CA GLY A 114 3.56 11.06 17.52
C GLY A 114 4.95 11.65 17.73
N THR A 115 5.95 10.78 17.92
CA THR A 115 7.36 11.17 17.99
C THR A 115 7.88 11.52 16.60
N LEU A 116 8.52 12.67 16.46
CA LEU A 116 9.17 13.09 15.23
C LEU A 116 10.65 12.70 15.26
N PHE A 117 11.03 11.86 14.33
CA PHE A 117 12.42 11.43 14.09
C PHE A 117 13.07 12.24 12.95
N PRO A 118 14.40 12.18 12.81
CA PRO A 118 15.09 12.76 11.65
C PRO A 118 14.60 12.17 10.33
N ALA A 119 14.74 12.95 9.24
CA ALA A 119 14.47 12.46 7.89
C ALA A 119 15.39 11.26 7.55
N GLN A 120 14.92 10.36 6.68
CA GLN A 120 15.63 9.11 6.40
C GLN A 120 17.04 9.32 5.85
N ILE A 121 17.29 10.41 5.11
CA ILE A 121 18.65 10.76 4.66
C ILE A 121 19.62 11.00 5.84
N ASN A 122 19.14 11.56 6.95
CA ASN A 122 19.93 11.75 8.14
C ASN A 122 20.19 10.41 8.85
N VAL A 123 19.20 9.53 8.90
CA VAL A 123 19.38 8.17 9.45
C VAL A 123 20.35 7.38 8.59
N GLY A 124 20.25 7.45 7.25
CA GLY A 124 21.22 6.86 6.32
C GLY A 124 22.65 7.35 6.54
N SER A 125 22.83 8.64 6.89
CA SER A 125 24.14 9.24 7.15
C SER A 125 24.84 8.69 8.39
N THR A 126 24.15 7.94 9.25
CA THR A 126 24.76 7.27 10.41
C THR A 126 25.53 6.02 10.02
N TRP A 127 25.17 5.36 8.92
CA TRP A 127 25.67 4.04 8.52
C TRP A 127 25.36 2.93 9.54
N GLU A 128 24.36 3.14 10.39
CA GLU A 128 23.95 2.23 11.46
C GLU A 128 22.50 1.75 11.20
N PRO A 129 22.27 0.63 10.46
CA PRO A 129 20.93 0.13 10.14
C PRO A 129 20.08 -0.19 11.36
N GLU A 130 20.70 -0.57 12.48
CA GLU A 130 20.03 -0.86 13.75
C GLU A 130 19.25 0.34 14.27
N LEU A 131 19.72 1.57 14.03
CA LEU A 131 18.99 2.79 14.39
C LEU A 131 17.69 2.93 13.58
N ALA A 132 17.67 2.49 12.31
CA ALA A 132 16.45 2.45 11.52
C ALA A 132 15.42 1.46 12.10
N GLU A 133 15.87 0.32 12.65
CA GLU A 133 15.01 -0.67 13.31
C GLU A 133 14.45 -0.14 14.63
N GLU A 134 15.29 0.47 15.48
CA GLU A 134 14.86 1.08 16.75
C GLU A 134 13.83 2.19 16.49
N MET A 135 14.13 3.10 15.57
CA MET A 135 13.23 4.18 15.16
C MET A 135 11.88 3.63 14.68
N SER A 136 11.90 2.70 13.74
CA SER A 136 10.68 2.13 13.16
C SER A 136 9.89 1.28 14.15
N SER A 137 10.55 0.65 15.13
CA SER A 137 9.86 -0.03 16.23
C SER A 137 9.05 0.94 17.08
N ILE A 138 9.58 2.10 17.42
CA ILE A 138 8.86 3.14 18.16
C ILE A 138 7.70 3.67 17.32
N ILE A 139 7.94 3.99 16.04
CA ILE A 139 6.90 4.45 15.12
C ILE A 139 5.77 3.41 15.00
N GLY A 140 6.13 2.13 14.92
CA GLY A 140 5.17 1.03 14.86
C GLY A 140 4.31 0.90 16.12
N GLN A 141 4.93 1.03 17.30
CA GLN A 141 4.22 1.01 18.59
C GLN A 141 3.21 2.18 18.70
N GLU A 142 3.65 3.39 18.39
CA GLU A 142 2.78 4.58 18.42
C GLU A 142 1.64 4.45 17.40
N SER A 143 1.94 3.99 16.19
CA SER A 143 0.94 3.75 15.14
C SER A 143 -0.09 2.71 15.56
N ARG A 144 0.36 1.58 16.09
CA ARG A 144 -0.52 0.51 16.57
C ARG A 144 -1.40 0.97 17.73
N ALA A 145 -0.88 1.80 18.64
CA ALA A 145 -1.64 2.34 19.76
C ALA A 145 -2.83 3.20 19.35
N VAL A 146 -2.79 3.82 18.17
CA VAL A 146 -3.90 4.61 17.61
C VAL A 146 -4.69 3.87 16.52
N GLY A 147 -4.44 2.56 16.35
CA GLY A 147 -5.21 1.71 15.43
C GLY A 147 -4.66 1.65 14.00
N ILE A 148 -3.55 2.31 13.68
CA ILE A 148 -2.91 2.20 12.35
C ILE A 148 -2.29 0.82 12.19
N THR A 149 -2.57 0.19 11.07
CA THR A 149 -2.16 -1.20 10.75
C THR A 149 -1.31 -1.32 9.49
N SER A 150 -1.15 -0.22 8.76
CA SER A 150 -0.36 -0.18 7.52
C SER A 150 0.39 1.15 7.39
N ALA A 151 1.67 1.08 7.05
CA ALA A 151 2.57 2.22 6.86
C ALA A 151 2.99 2.33 5.39
N MET A 152 2.85 3.52 4.79
CA MET A 152 3.36 3.82 3.43
C MET A 152 4.85 4.18 3.50
N SER A 153 5.63 3.26 4.06
CA SER A 153 7.07 3.37 4.31
C SER A 153 7.71 1.98 4.39
N PRO A 154 9.05 1.88 4.24
CA PRO A 154 10.06 2.91 4.02
C PRO A 154 10.13 3.42 2.57
N VAL A 155 10.82 4.57 2.37
CA VAL A 155 11.26 5.02 1.05
C VAL A 155 12.66 4.46 0.79
N ILE A 156 12.74 3.47 -0.10
CA ILE A 156 13.98 2.77 -0.46
C ILE A 156 14.36 2.97 -1.93
N ASP A 157 13.95 4.13 -2.48
CA ASP A 157 14.44 4.62 -3.75
C ASP A 157 15.96 4.86 -3.68
N VAL A 158 16.69 4.47 -4.73
CA VAL A 158 18.09 4.82 -4.89
C VAL A 158 18.15 6.21 -5.55
N SER A 159 18.57 7.23 -4.79
CA SER A 159 18.56 8.63 -5.24
C SER A 159 19.96 9.11 -5.60
N ARG A 160 20.30 9.10 -6.89
CA ARG A 160 21.59 9.56 -7.41
C ARG A 160 21.55 11.01 -7.92
N ASP A 161 20.37 11.52 -8.24
CA ASP A 161 20.17 12.91 -8.69
C ASP A 161 19.62 13.79 -7.55
N PRO A 162 20.43 14.67 -6.95
CA PRO A 162 19.99 15.52 -5.84
C PRO A 162 18.94 16.58 -6.23
N ARG A 163 18.66 16.76 -7.52
CA ARG A 163 17.56 17.62 -7.99
C ARG A 163 16.19 17.01 -7.71
N TRP A 164 16.11 15.70 -7.49
CA TRP A 164 14.86 15.07 -7.13
C TRP A 164 14.37 15.57 -5.76
N GLY A 165 13.21 16.19 -5.72
CA GLY A 165 12.70 16.91 -4.54
C GLY A 165 12.42 16.01 -3.33
N ARG A 166 12.45 14.67 -3.49
CA ARG A 166 12.21 13.68 -2.44
C ARG A 166 13.47 12.94 -1.98
N THR A 167 14.66 13.39 -2.42
CA THR A 167 15.94 12.79 -2.00
C THR A 167 16.05 12.69 -0.47
N TYR A 168 15.55 13.68 0.29
CA TYR A 168 15.59 13.69 1.74
C TYR A 168 14.77 12.55 2.40
N GLU A 169 13.81 11.99 1.68
CA GLU A 169 13.01 10.85 2.15
C GLU A 169 13.75 9.51 2.04
N THR A 170 14.86 9.46 1.28
CA THR A 170 15.64 8.24 1.02
C THR A 170 16.82 8.12 1.97
N TYR A 171 17.44 6.93 2.00
CA TYR A 171 18.68 6.70 2.74
C TYR A 171 19.96 7.06 1.95
N GLY A 172 19.83 7.60 0.72
CA GLY A 172 20.95 8.08 -0.09
C GLY A 172 21.01 7.48 -1.50
N GLU A 173 22.25 7.29 -2.00
CA GLU A 173 22.52 6.83 -3.37
C GLU A 173 23.10 5.42 -3.47
N ASP A 174 23.57 4.86 -2.35
CA ASP A 174 24.19 3.53 -2.31
C ASP A 174 23.11 2.45 -2.08
N GLN A 175 22.95 1.59 -3.08
CA GLN A 175 21.92 0.54 -3.06
C GLN A 175 22.08 -0.45 -1.91
N TYR A 176 23.31 -0.74 -1.47
CA TYR A 176 23.56 -1.67 -0.37
C TYR A 176 23.17 -1.06 0.97
N LEU A 177 23.59 0.19 1.23
CA LEU A 177 23.17 0.92 2.43
C LEU A 177 21.65 1.03 2.51
N ILE A 178 21.00 1.43 1.39
CA ILE A 178 19.54 1.53 1.32
C ILE A 178 18.88 0.18 1.62
N SER A 179 19.44 -0.93 1.09
CA SER A 179 18.95 -2.28 1.37
C SER A 179 19.01 -2.59 2.86
N GLN A 180 20.14 -2.36 3.50
CA GLN A 180 20.30 -2.63 4.93
C GLN A 180 19.37 -1.77 5.79
N MET A 181 19.30 -0.46 5.52
CA MET A 181 18.37 0.45 6.21
C MET A 181 16.91 0.03 6.01
N GLY A 182 16.53 -0.34 4.78
CA GLY A 182 15.18 -0.80 4.43
C GLY A 182 14.79 -2.10 5.15
N ILE A 183 15.69 -3.10 5.17
CA ILE A 183 15.50 -4.37 5.89
C ILE A 183 15.20 -4.11 7.37
N HIS A 184 16.04 -3.30 8.03
CA HIS A 184 15.91 -2.98 9.44
C HIS A 184 14.64 -2.17 9.73
N TYR A 185 14.32 -1.19 8.89
CA TYR A 185 13.07 -0.44 9.02
C TYR A 185 11.84 -1.35 8.94
N VAL A 186 11.79 -2.26 7.95
CA VAL A 186 10.69 -3.20 7.76
C VAL A 186 10.55 -4.13 8.97
N ARG A 187 11.66 -4.65 9.49
CA ARG A 187 11.67 -5.51 10.69
C ARG A 187 11.09 -4.78 11.90
N GLY A 188 11.59 -3.58 12.18
CA GLY A 188 11.11 -2.78 13.32
C GLY A 188 9.61 -2.52 13.26
N MET A 189 9.11 -2.07 12.13
CA MET A 189 7.69 -1.77 11.93
C MET A 189 6.81 -3.03 11.98
N GLN A 190 7.17 -4.07 11.19
CA GLN A 190 6.34 -5.27 11.07
C GLN A 190 6.32 -6.13 12.34
N ASN A 191 7.37 -6.09 13.17
CA ASN A 191 7.39 -6.71 14.49
C ASN A 191 6.40 -6.08 15.47
N GLN A 192 5.95 -4.85 15.21
CA GLN A 192 4.88 -4.19 15.98
C GLN A 192 3.47 -4.46 15.41
N GLY A 193 3.34 -5.31 14.40
CA GLY A 193 2.06 -5.63 13.77
C GLY A 193 1.56 -4.59 12.77
N VAL A 194 2.42 -3.69 12.30
CA VAL A 194 2.11 -2.70 11.26
C VAL A 194 2.74 -3.14 9.95
N SER A 195 1.93 -3.35 8.92
CA SER A 195 2.37 -3.73 7.57
C SER A 195 3.18 -2.60 6.92
N CYS A 196 4.29 -2.91 6.27
CA CYS A 196 5.07 -1.96 5.48
C CYS A 196 4.70 -1.98 4.00
N ILE A 197 4.69 -0.80 3.39
CA ILE A 197 4.60 -0.60 1.94
C ILE A 197 5.86 0.12 1.50
N ALA A 198 6.88 -0.63 1.07
CA ALA A 198 8.10 -0.04 0.56
C ALA A 198 7.85 0.71 -0.75
N LYS A 199 8.48 1.87 -0.91
CA LYS A 199 8.20 2.75 -2.04
C LYS A 199 9.45 3.50 -2.53
N HIS A 200 9.47 3.91 -3.78
CA HIS A 200 8.44 3.75 -4.81
C HIS A 200 8.96 2.84 -5.93
N PHE A 201 8.38 1.69 -6.06
CA PHE A 201 8.79 0.70 -7.06
C PHE A 201 8.39 1.21 -8.46
N LEU A 202 9.29 1.49 -9.40
CA LEU A 202 10.72 1.29 -9.41
C LEU A 202 11.39 2.44 -10.19
N GLY A 203 12.62 2.86 -9.79
CA GLY A 203 13.41 3.84 -10.55
C GLY A 203 12.90 5.28 -10.50
N TYR A 204 12.15 5.65 -9.48
CA TYR A 204 11.47 6.95 -9.37
C TYR A 204 12.42 8.13 -9.15
N ALA A 205 13.51 7.94 -8.43
CA ALA A 205 14.48 9.01 -8.17
C ALA A 205 15.32 9.41 -9.40
N GLU A 206 15.21 8.66 -10.51
CA GLU A 206 15.94 8.90 -11.76
C GLU A 206 15.09 9.56 -12.85
N THR A 207 13.99 10.21 -12.46
CA THR A 207 13.15 10.95 -13.39
C THR A 207 13.91 12.15 -13.98
N GLN A 208 13.61 12.48 -15.25
CA GLN A 208 14.26 13.57 -15.94
C GLN A 208 14.16 14.90 -15.17
N ALA A 209 15.30 15.54 -14.98
CA ALA A 209 15.48 16.80 -14.24
C ALA A 209 14.97 16.75 -12.77
N GLY A 210 14.80 15.58 -12.19
CA GLY A 210 14.28 15.41 -10.83
C GLY A 210 12.80 15.75 -10.68
N LEU A 211 12.03 15.81 -11.79
CA LEU A 211 10.62 16.14 -11.75
C LEU A 211 9.78 15.00 -11.20
N ASN A 212 8.78 15.32 -10.39
CA ASN A 212 7.96 14.35 -9.66
C ASN A 212 7.16 13.38 -10.57
N THR A 213 6.77 13.83 -11.75
CA THR A 213 6.03 13.00 -12.72
C THR A 213 6.66 13.22 -14.08
N ALA A 214 7.70 12.46 -14.38
CA ALA A 214 8.46 12.56 -15.62
C ALA A 214 8.99 11.18 -16.04
N THR A 215 9.51 11.12 -17.26
CA THR A 215 10.12 9.91 -17.81
C THR A 215 11.38 9.52 -17.05
N THR A 216 11.49 8.26 -16.69
CA THR A 216 12.72 7.62 -16.22
C THR A 216 13.39 6.92 -17.39
N ARG A 217 14.67 7.22 -17.64
CA ARG A 217 15.45 6.64 -18.72
C ARG A 217 16.52 5.72 -18.16
N LEU A 218 16.15 4.49 -17.94
CA LEU A 218 17.04 3.42 -17.46
C LEU A 218 16.98 2.23 -18.42
N ASN A 219 18.12 1.59 -18.62
CA ASN A 219 18.14 0.29 -19.29
C ASN A 219 17.75 -0.82 -18.29
N ASP A 220 17.36 -1.98 -18.84
CA ASP A 220 16.88 -3.11 -18.01
C ASP A 220 17.91 -3.57 -16.98
N ARG A 221 19.18 -3.64 -17.38
CA ARG A 221 20.23 -4.11 -16.49
C ARG A 221 20.38 -3.20 -15.27
N GLU A 222 20.42 -1.91 -15.49
CA GLU A 222 20.53 -0.92 -14.41
C GLU A 222 19.28 -0.92 -13.52
N LEU A 223 18.08 -1.02 -14.14
CA LEU A 223 16.82 -1.11 -13.44
C LEU A 223 16.80 -2.31 -12.48
N TYR A 224 17.30 -3.47 -12.92
CA TYR A 224 17.27 -4.70 -12.13
C TYR A 224 18.41 -4.78 -11.11
N GLU A 225 19.65 -4.44 -11.52
CA GLU A 225 20.83 -4.62 -10.67
C GLU A 225 20.98 -3.50 -9.63
N VAL A 226 20.41 -2.32 -9.85
CA VAL A 226 20.56 -1.16 -8.96
C VAL A 226 19.23 -0.85 -8.26
N PHE A 227 18.18 -0.55 -9.03
CA PHE A 227 16.96 0.01 -8.46
C PHE A 227 16.03 -1.04 -7.86
N ALA A 228 16.01 -2.28 -8.36
CA ALA A 228 15.21 -3.36 -7.79
C ALA A 228 15.87 -3.97 -6.54
N THR A 229 17.20 -3.89 -6.40
CA THR A 229 17.96 -4.53 -5.31
C THR A 229 17.45 -4.20 -3.90
N PRO A 230 17.17 -2.93 -3.50
CA PRO A 230 16.66 -2.64 -2.16
C PRO A 230 15.27 -3.25 -1.90
N PHE A 231 14.42 -3.31 -2.91
CA PHE A 231 13.09 -3.90 -2.80
C PHE A 231 13.14 -5.41 -2.67
N GLU A 232 14.00 -6.07 -3.46
CA GLU A 232 14.22 -7.51 -3.36
C GLU A 232 14.82 -7.89 -2.00
N ALA A 233 15.80 -7.13 -1.52
CA ALA A 233 16.42 -7.33 -0.21
C ALA A 233 15.39 -7.20 0.93
N ALA A 234 14.54 -6.17 0.91
CA ALA A 234 13.47 -5.99 1.88
C ALA A 234 12.46 -7.13 1.88
N ASP A 235 12.12 -7.67 0.68
CA ASP A 235 11.27 -8.86 0.57
C ASP A 235 11.95 -10.11 1.15
N LYS A 236 13.13 -10.45 0.63
CA LYS A 236 13.80 -11.73 0.97
C LYS A 236 14.30 -11.80 2.40
N GLU A 237 14.74 -10.67 2.97
CA GLU A 237 15.40 -10.67 4.28
C GLU A 237 14.50 -10.18 5.41
N ALA A 238 13.45 -9.38 5.11
CA ALA A 238 12.53 -8.85 6.13
C ALA A 238 11.06 -9.28 5.91
N GLY A 239 10.75 -10.01 4.85
CA GLY A 239 9.38 -10.47 4.57
C GLY A 239 8.42 -9.31 4.35
N LEU A 240 8.77 -8.39 3.46
CA LEU A 240 8.00 -7.19 3.15
C LEU A 240 6.57 -7.52 2.69
N ASP A 241 5.58 -6.89 3.30
CA ASP A 241 4.16 -7.15 2.99
C ASP A 241 3.70 -6.53 1.67
N ALA A 242 4.20 -5.33 1.33
CA ALA A 242 3.71 -4.60 0.16
C ALA A 242 4.75 -3.66 -0.47
N MET A 243 4.54 -3.35 -1.74
CA MET A 243 5.28 -2.33 -2.49
C MET A 243 4.31 -1.33 -3.14
N MET A 244 4.78 -0.12 -3.40
CA MET A 244 4.01 0.94 -4.06
C MET A 244 4.64 1.28 -5.41
N ALA A 245 3.86 1.15 -6.49
CA ALA A 245 4.27 1.59 -7.82
C ALA A 245 4.31 3.13 -7.89
N ASN A 246 5.33 3.68 -8.53
CA ASN A 246 5.58 5.12 -8.58
C ASN A 246 4.76 5.89 -9.63
N TYR A 247 4.99 7.21 -9.73
CA TYR A 247 4.35 8.13 -10.68
C TYR A 247 5.03 8.24 -12.04
N ALA A 248 6.21 7.64 -12.22
CA ALA A 248 6.99 7.82 -13.44
C ALA A 248 6.51 6.93 -14.58
N GLU A 249 7.00 7.21 -15.77
CA GLU A 249 6.93 6.29 -16.91
C GLU A 249 8.32 5.72 -17.22
N ILE A 250 8.37 4.50 -17.71
CA ILE A 250 9.55 3.83 -18.23
C ILE A 250 9.20 3.28 -19.62
N ASP A 251 10.02 3.57 -20.61
CA ASP A 251 9.77 3.17 -22.00
C ASP A 251 8.41 3.62 -22.56
N GLY A 252 7.95 4.84 -22.15
CA GLY A 252 6.68 5.42 -22.60
C GLY A 252 5.42 4.84 -21.95
N LEU A 253 5.56 3.98 -20.93
CA LEU A 253 4.44 3.45 -20.15
C LEU A 253 4.55 3.86 -18.68
N PRO A 254 3.46 4.37 -18.07
CA PRO A 254 3.41 4.54 -16.62
C PRO A 254 3.76 3.25 -15.91
N VAL A 255 4.57 3.30 -14.85
CA VAL A 255 5.01 2.10 -14.12
C VAL A 255 3.82 1.27 -13.64
N ILE A 256 2.72 1.94 -13.26
CA ILE A 256 1.48 1.30 -12.80
C ILE A 256 0.82 0.43 -13.88
N ASP A 257 1.01 0.77 -15.17
CA ASP A 257 0.42 0.07 -16.32
C ASP A 257 1.46 -0.81 -17.05
N ASN A 258 2.70 -0.84 -16.57
CA ASN A 258 3.79 -1.54 -17.20
C ASN A 258 3.90 -2.98 -16.71
N LYS A 259 3.31 -3.92 -17.47
CA LYS A 259 3.33 -5.35 -17.14
C LYS A 259 4.76 -5.89 -16.95
N LYS A 260 5.74 -5.41 -17.74
CA LYS A 260 7.14 -5.82 -17.63
C LYS A 260 7.70 -5.54 -16.22
N ILE A 261 7.26 -4.46 -15.58
CA ILE A 261 7.70 -4.08 -14.23
C ILE A 261 6.79 -4.70 -13.17
N ALA A 262 5.48 -4.48 -13.29
CA ALA A 262 4.53 -4.86 -12.24
C ALA A 262 4.25 -6.38 -12.17
N ARG A 263 4.56 -7.12 -13.24
CA ARG A 263 4.37 -8.57 -13.27
C ARG A 263 5.67 -9.31 -13.60
N ASP A 264 6.24 -9.12 -14.78
CA ASP A 264 7.36 -9.96 -15.25
C ASP A 264 8.60 -9.80 -14.34
N LEU A 265 8.94 -8.56 -13.93
CA LEU A 265 10.01 -8.34 -12.96
C LEU A 265 9.56 -8.69 -11.53
N LEU A 266 8.49 -8.05 -11.06
CA LEU A 266 8.08 -8.13 -9.64
C LEU A 266 7.66 -9.55 -9.24
N ARG A 267 6.85 -10.22 -10.07
CA ARG A 267 6.28 -11.53 -9.74
C ARG A 267 7.13 -12.68 -10.25
N ASP A 268 7.49 -12.65 -11.56
CA ASP A 268 8.09 -13.81 -12.20
C ASP A 268 9.60 -13.86 -11.93
N THR A 269 10.29 -12.71 -11.84
CA THR A 269 11.74 -12.66 -11.59
C THR A 269 12.08 -12.58 -10.11
N MET A 270 11.54 -11.57 -9.38
CA MET A 270 11.81 -11.38 -7.96
C MET A 270 11.03 -12.37 -7.07
N GLY A 271 9.92 -12.94 -7.58
CA GLY A 271 9.06 -13.85 -6.82
C GLY A 271 8.34 -13.18 -5.65
N PHE A 272 8.05 -11.88 -5.75
CA PHE A 272 7.34 -11.15 -4.69
C PHE A 272 5.88 -11.58 -4.60
N GLU A 273 5.46 -12.09 -3.45
CA GLU A 273 4.09 -12.57 -3.20
C GLU A 273 3.21 -11.54 -2.48
N GLY A 274 3.79 -10.44 -1.98
CA GLY A 274 3.06 -9.37 -1.31
C GLY A 274 2.21 -8.51 -2.25
N MET A 275 1.56 -7.50 -1.69
CA MET A 275 0.67 -6.61 -2.44
C MET A 275 1.44 -5.52 -3.19
N LEU A 276 1.05 -5.21 -4.44
CA LEU A 276 1.46 -4.01 -5.16
C LEU A 276 0.31 -2.99 -5.15
N THR A 277 0.52 -1.84 -4.51
CA THR A 277 -0.45 -0.73 -4.53
C THR A 277 -0.06 0.35 -5.51
N SER A 278 -1.03 1.12 -6.01
CA SER A 278 -0.72 2.38 -6.71
C SER A 278 -0.16 3.41 -5.73
N ASP A 279 0.61 4.36 -6.22
CA ASP A 279 0.81 5.64 -5.53
C ASP A 279 -0.48 6.48 -5.60
N GLY A 280 -0.56 7.54 -4.79
CA GLY A 280 -1.75 8.37 -4.66
C GLY A 280 -2.22 8.96 -5.99
N ALA A 281 -3.38 8.52 -6.48
CA ALA A 281 -3.95 8.89 -7.77
C ALA A 281 -3.09 8.53 -9.01
N ALA A 282 -2.13 7.61 -8.90
CA ALA A 282 -1.31 7.19 -10.05
C ALA A 282 -2.15 6.58 -11.16
N VAL A 283 -3.17 5.77 -10.83
CA VAL A 283 -4.11 5.22 -11.81
C VAL A 283 -4.85 6.32 -12.57
N LEU A 284 -5.31 7.36 -11.86
CA LEU A 284 -5.97 8.50 -12.51
C LEU A 284 -5.02 9.24 -13.48
N LYS A 285 -3.70 9.29 -13.18
CA LYS A 285 -2.69 9.92 -14.04
C LYS A 285 -2.53 9.21 -15.39
N THR A 286 -2.76 7.91 -15.47
CA THR A 286 -2.79 7.17 -16.75
C THR A 286 -3.78 7.78 -17.74
N TYR A 287 -4.93 8.25 -17.25
CA TYR A 287 -5.94 8.95 -18.05
C TYR A 287 -5.64 10.44 -18.22
N ASN A 288 -5.52 11.20 -17.09
CA ASN A 288 -5.58 12.65 -17.16
C ASN A 288 -4.22 13.31 -17.44
N TYR A 289 -3.10 12.64 -17.21
CA TYR A 289 -1.74 13.15 -17.39
C TYR A 289 -1.02 12.47 -18.56
N PHE A 290 -0.81 11.15 -18.48
CA PHE A 290 -0.08 10.39 -19.50
C PHE A 290 -0.87 10.12 -20.79
N LYS A 291 -2.19 10.24 -20.75
CA LYS A 291 -3.08 10.04 -21.91
C LYS A 291 -2.99 8.62 -22.53
N VAL A 292 -2.66 7.63 -21.74
CA VAL A 292 -2.58 6.21 -22.16
C VAL A 292 -3.97 5.57 -22.20
N ALA A 293 -4.87 5.98 -21.30
CA ALA A 293 -6.26 5.52 -21.26
C ALA A 293 -7.23 6.60 -21.76
N ASN A 294 -8.39 6.20 -22.29
CA ASN A 294 -9.44 7.11 -22.77
C ASN A 294 -10.39 7.55 -21.66
N SER A 295 -10.37 6.86 -20.51
CA SER A 295 -11.17 7.21 -19.34
C SER A 295 -10.48 6.77 -18.05
N TYR A 296 -10.93 7.28 -16.91
CA TYR A 296 -10.44 6.82 -15.60
C TYR A 296 -10.78 5.35 -15.33
N MET A 297 -11.95 4.89 -15.79
CA MET A 297 -12.33 3.48 -15.62
C MET A 297 -11.43 2.56 -16.44
N GLU A 298 -11.10 2.92 -17.67
CA GLU A 298 -10.15 2.19 -18.51
C GLU A 298 -8.74 2.19 -17.90
N ALA A 299 -8.28 3.29 -17.29
CA ALA A 299 -7.03 3.34 -16.57
C ALA A 299 -6.95 2.28 -15.46
N GLY A 300 -8.04 2.10 -14.70
CA GLY A 300 -8.14 1.02 -13.70
C GLY A 300 -8.05 -0.37 -14.30
N LEU A 301 -8.67 -0.60 -15.46
CA LEU A 301 -8.57 -1.87 -16.17
C LEU A 301 -7.13 -2.16 -16.62
N LEU A 302 -6.44 -1.15 -17.17
CA LEU A 302 -5.03 -1.29 -17.61
C LEU A 302 -4.11 -1.60 -16.43
N ALA A 303 -4.19 -0.83 -15.35
CA ALA A 303 -3.41 -1.04 -14.15
C ALA A 303 -3.67 -2.43 -13.54
N LYS A 304 -4.92 -2.89 -13.50
CA LYS A 304 -5.27 -4.22 -13.01
C LYS A 304 -4.67 -5.33 -13.88
N LYS A 305 -4.77 -5.21 -15.20
CA LYS A 305 -4.16 -6.16 -16.15
C LYS A 305 -2.64 -6.19 -16.06
N ALA A 306 -2.01 -5.05 -15.78
CA ALA A 306 -0.57 -4.95 -15.59
C ALA A 306 -0.07 -5.64 -14.32
N GLY A 307 -0.92 -5.77 -13.28
CA GLY A 307 -0.56 -6.46 -12.03
C GLY A 307 -0.68 -5.63 -10.76
N CYS A 308 -1.22 -4.40 -10.83
CA CYS A 308 -1.50 -3.59 -9.65
C CYS A 308 -2.65 -4.20 -8.85
N ASP A 309 -2.45 -4.39 -7.54
CA ASP A 309 -3.46 -5.03 -6.70
C ASP A 309 -4.48 -4.03 -6.16
N THR A 310 -4.06 -2.81 -5.78
CA THR A 310 -4.96 -1.85 -5.15
C THR A 310 -4.78 -0.43 -5.68
N GLU A 311 -5.89 0.32 -5.72
CA GLU A 311 -5.92 1.73 -6.08
C GLU A 311 -6.11 2.61 -4.84
N ILE A 312 -5.24 3.62 -4.65
CA ILE A 312 -5.33 4.63 -3.60
C ILE A 312 -5.22 6.06 -4.18
N PRO A 313 -5.65 7.12 -3.47
CA PRO A 313 -6.39 7.12 -2.21
C PRO A 313 -7.89 6.92 -2.41
N VAL A 314 -8.40 7.00 -3.64
CA VAL A 314 -9.81 6.83 -3.99
C VAL A 314 -9.93 5.74 -5.05
N GLY A 315 -10.48 4.61 -4.69
CA GLY A 315 -10.57 3.42 -5.55
C GLY A 315 -11.74 3.44 -6.54
N ALA A 316 -12.02 4.58 -7.18
CA ALA A 316 -13.21 4.71 -8.02
C ALA A 316 -13.14 3.85 -9.29
N SER A 317 -11.96 3.73 -9.92
CA SER A 317 -11.81 2.91 -11.11
C SER A 317 -11.86 1.41 -10.77
N TYR A 318 -11.31 1.02 -9.63
CA TYR A 318 -11.30 -0.37 -9.16
C TYR A 318 -12.68 -0.84 -8.69
N ARG A 319 -13.54 0.05 -8.17
CA ARG A 319 -14.95 -0.26 -7.92
C ARG A 319 -15.70 -0.63 -9.19
N ASN A 320 -15.24 -0.19 -10.37
CA ASN A 320 -15.84 -0.50 -11.65
C ASN A 320 -15.36 -1.85 -12.25
N LEU A 321 -14.33 -2.48 -11.71
CA LEU A 321 -13.78 -3.74 -12.23
C LEU A 321 -14.82 -4.87 -12.38
N PRO A 322 -15.84 -5.01 -11.53
CA PRO A 322 -16.92 -5.97 -11.74
C PRO A 322 -17.62 -5.85 -13.10
N ASN A 323 -17.75 -4.65 -13.63
CA ASN A 323 -18.37 -4.46 -14.95
C ASN A 323 -17.48 -5.03 -16.07
N TYR A 324 -16.16 -4.88 -15.96
CA TYR A 324 -15.21 -5.48 -16.93
C TYR A 324 -15.12 -7.01 -16.82
N VAL A 325 -15.35 -7.58 -15.65
CA VAL A 325 -15.48 -9.04 -15.50
C VAL A 325 -16.73 -9.53 -16.19
N ARG A 326 -17.88 -8.87 -15.98
CA ARG A 326 -19.16 -9.23 -16.59
C ARG A 326 -19.18 -9.08 -18.12
N SER A 327 -18.43 -8.11 -18.65
CA SER A 327 -18.27 -7.93 -20.11
C SER A 327 -17.25 -8.89 -20.73
N GLY A 328 -16.48 -9.64 -19.91
CA GLY A 328 -15.44 -10.55 -20.37
C GLY A 328 -14.11 -9.86 -20.73
N GLU A 329 -13.95 -8.57 -20.42
CA GLU A 329 -12.73 -7.81 -20.66
C GLU A 329 -11.66 -8.02 -19.61
N LEU A 330 -12.05 -8.47 -18.40
CA LEU A 330 -11.15 -8.80 -17.28
C LEU A 330 -11.45 -10.22 -16.77
N ASP A 331 -10.39 -11.03 -16.59
CA ASP A 331 -10.52 -12.33 -15.92
C ASP A 331 -10.66 -12.10 -14.39
N GLU A 332 -11.71 -12.66 -13.78
CA GLU A 332 -11.96 -12.58 -12.34
C GLU A 332 -10.78 -13.11 -11.52
N LYS A 333 -10.01 -14.06 -12.05
CA LYS A 333 -8.79 -14.58 -11.39
C LYS A 333 -7.80 -13.49 -11.01
N LEU A 334 -7.69 -12.41 -11.82
CA LEU A 334 -6.80 -11.30 -11.49
C LEU A 334 -7.30 -10.49 -10.28
N ILE A 335 -8.61 -10.47 -10.05
CA ILE A 335 -9.19 -9.89 -8.83
C ILE A 335 -8.91 -10.82 -7.64
N ASP A 336 -9.17 -12.13 -7.81
CA ASP A 336 -8.94 -13.14 -6.75
C ASP A 336 -7.47 -13.18 -6.29
N GLU A 337 -6.52 -13.10 -7.21
CA GLU A 337 -5.09 -13.00 -6.88
C GLU A 337 -4.80 -11.81 -5.96
N SER A 338 -5.36 -10.64 -6.26
CA SER A 338 -5.16 -9.43 -5.47
C SER A 338 -5.85 -9.50 -4.12
N VAL A 339 -7.09 -9.99 -4.07
CA VAL A 339 -7.83 -10.18 -2.81
C VAL A 339 -7.08 -11.15 -1.92
N ARG A 340 -6.56 -12.26 -2.47
CA ARG A 340 -5.77 -13.24 -1.72
C ARG A 340 -4.56 -12.59 -1.04
N ARG A 341 -3.79 -11.76 -1.75
CA ARG A 341 -2.65 -11.02 -1.17
C ARG A 341 -3.09 -10.07 -0.05
N ILE A 342 -4.15 -9.31 -0.26
CA ILE A 342 -4.68 -8.36 0.72
C ILE A 342 -5.16 -9.08 1.97
N LEU A 343 -5.95 -10.15 1.84
CA LEU A 343 -6.46 -10.93 2.97
C LEU A 343 -5.31 -11.63 3.73
N THR A 344 -4.30 -12.12 3.02
CA THR A 344 -3.11 -12.71 3.65
C THR A 344 -2.42 -11.70 4.57
N ILE A 345 -2.22 -10.45 4.10
CA ILE A 345 -1.64 -9.39 4.93
C ILE A 345 -2.54 -9.07 6.11
N LYS A 346 -3.85 -8.92 5.90
CA LYS A 346 -4.81 -8.64 6.98
C LYS A 346 -4.73 -9.71 8.07
N PHE A 347 -4.81 -10.99 7.72
CA PHE A 347 -4.71 -12.09 8.70
C PHE A 347 -3.34 -12.15 9.39
N LYS A 348 -2.23 -11.97 8.65
CA LYS A 348 -0.88 -11.94 9.24
C LYS A 348 -0.71 -10.80 10.26
N ARG A 349 -1.38 -9.67 10.07
CA ARG A 349 -1.28 -8.48 10.94
C ARG A 349 -2.38 -8.40 12.01
N GLY A 350 -3.19 -9.46 12.14
CA GLY A 350 -4.19 -9.58 13.20
C GLY A 350 -5.45 -8.73 12.97
N LEU A 351 -5.81 -8.54 11.70
CA LEU A 351 -7.08 -7.95 11.28
C LEU A 351 -8.12 -9.02 10.97
#